data_01669e1bdf1d70a480c0192d8a3bec5a
#
_entry.id   01669e1bdf1d70a480c0192d8a3bec5a
#
_cell.length_a   1.000
_cell.length_b   1.000
_cell.length_c   1.000
_cell.angle_alpha   90.00
_cell.angle_beta   90.00
_cell.angle_gamma   90.00
#
_symmetry.space_group_name_H-M   'P 1'
#
loop_
_entity.id
_entity.type
_entity.pdbx_description
1 polymer ?
#
loop_
_entity_poly.entity_id
_entity_poly.type
_entity_poly.pdbx_seq_one_letter_code
_entity_poly.pdbx_strand_id
1 'polypeptide(L)'
;QHASYLDQIDRDAWNPSDYATQLTRRARGLPFWFSLAVHGTDKYRAAVEHTLSIARDVAAGIEAMPHLELVKHPELSVLLFRRRGWNTADYQAWSQAAALDGSILCVPTTWRGQTVLRLAFTNPDTESRRVLDVLDAMR
;
A
#
# COMPACT_ATOMS: atom_id res chain seq x y z
N GLN A 1 7.67 -34.09 -8.70
CA GLN A 1 7.69 -35.27 -7.81
C GLN A 1 6.62 -36.24 -8.32
N HIS A 2 7.06 -37.33 -8.94
CA HIS A 2 6.16 -38.45 -9.27
C HIS A 2 6.02 -39.36 -8.05
N ALA A 3 4.88 -39.25 -7.38
CA ALA A 3 4.50 -40.22 -6.38
C ALA A 3 3.47 -41.17 -6.99
N SER A 4 3.76 -42.47 -7.01
CA SER A 4 2.96 -43.50 -7.72
C SER A 4 1.47 -43.55 -7.33
N TYR A 5 1.11 -43.06 -6.13
CA TYR A 5 -0.30 -42.97 -5.69
C TYR A 5 -1.09 -41.83 -6.36
N LEU A 6 -0.42 -40.93 -7.09
CA LEU A 6 -1.04 -39.83 -7.85
C LEU A 6 -1.27 -40.21 -9.31
N ASP A 7 -0.72 -41.35 -9.79
CA ASP A 7 -0.80 -41.77 -11.18
C ASP A 7 -2.20 -42.27 -11.61
N GLN A 8 -3.14 -42.39 -10.66
CA GLN A 8 -4.53 -42.80 -10.92
C GLN A 8 -5.48 -41.62 -11.22
N ILE A 9 -4.98 -40.38 -11.21
CA ILE A 9 -5.80 -39.22 -11.55
C ILE A 9 -5.82 -39.06 -13.05
N ASP A 10 -7.02 -38.99 -13.63
CA ASP A 10 -7.24 -38.75 -15.06
C ASP A 10 -6.53 -37.45 -15.48
N ARG A 11 -5.52 -37.55 -16.32
CA ARG A 11 -4.68 -36.43 -16.74
C ARG A 11 -5.34 -35.53 -17.78
N ASP A 12 -6.44 -35.98 -18.38
CA ASP A 12 -7.21 -35.19 -19.33
C ASP A 12 -8.15 -34.19 -18.66
N ALA A 13 -8.39 -34.33 -17.35
CA ALA A 13 -9.15 -33.39 -16.57
C ALA A 13 -8.25 -32.27 -16.01
N TRP A 14 -8.75 -31.04 -16.05
CA TRP A 14 -8.08 -29.89 -15.46
C TRP A 14 -7.83 -30.11 -13.95
N ASN A 15 -6.56 -30.12 -13.58
CA ASN A 15 -6.15 -30.35 -12.19
C ASN A 15 -5.35 -29.14 -11.68
N PRO A 16 -5.85 -28.42 -10.63
CA PRO A 16 -5.14 -27.28 -10.06
C PRO A 16 -3.73 -27.60 -9.54
N SER A 17 -3.43 -28.86 -9.20
CA SER A 17 -2.11 -29.28 -8.71
C SER A 17 -1.03 -29.23 -9.78
N ASP A 18 -1.39 -29.31 -11.08
CA ASP A 18 -0.43 -29.26 -12.18
C ASP A 18 0.21 -27.88 -12.33
N TYR A 19 -0.47 -26.85 -11.85
CA TYR A 19 -0.02 -25.46 -11.85
C TYR A 19 0.53 -25.02 -10.48
N ALA A 20 0.72 -25.95 -9.55
CA ALA A 20 1.11 -25.65 -8.19
C ALA A 20 2.53 -26.13 -7.90
N THR A 21 3.32 -25.28 -7.26
CA THR A 21 4.65 -25.65 -6.73
C THR A 21 4.60 -26.49 -5.46
N GLN A 22 3.44 -26.59 -4.83
CA GLN A 22 3.21 -27.33 -3.57
C GLN A 22 1.98 -28.22 -3.69
N LEU A 23 2.10 -29.49 -3.31
CA LEU A 23 1.00 -30.45 -3.32
C LEU A 23 -0.05 -30.09 -2.24
N THR A 24 0.40 -29.81 -1.02
CA THR A 24 -0.46 -29.42 0.09
C THR A 24 -0.36 -27.94 0.35
N ARG A 25 -1.50 -27.25 0.41
CA ARG A 25 -1.57 -25.80 0.64
C ARG A 25 -2.46 -25.46 1.82
N ARG A 26 -2.12 -24.39 2.52
CA ARG A 26 -3.04 -23.75 3.47
C ARG A 26 -4.28 -23.24 2.72
N ALA A 27 -5.45 -23.38 3.33
CA ALA A 27 -6.68 -22.76 2.86
C ALA A 27 -6.63 -21.23 3.06
N ARG A 28 -5.84 -20.52 2.24
CA ARG A 28 -5.54 -19.09 2.41
C ARG A 28 -6.76 -18.18 2.29
N GLY A 29 -7.80 -18.63 1.60
CA GLY A 29 -9.07 -17.92 1.52
C GLY A 29 -9.90 -17.99 2.81
N LEU A 30 -9.65 -18.98 3.66
CA LEU A 30 -10.44 -19.19 4.87
C LEU A 30 -10.35 -18.03 5.88
N PRO A 31 -9.16 -17.47 6.21
CA PRO A 31 -9.07 -16.31 7.09
C PRO A 31 -9.81 -15.08 6.52
N PHE A 32 -9.75 -14.86 5.22
CA PHE A 32 -10.45 -13.76 4.56
C PHE A 32 -11.98 -13.97 4.61
N TRP A 33 -12.44 -15.16 4.26
CA TRP A 33 -13.86 -15.51 4.37
C TRP A 33 -14.37 -15.36 5.81
N PHE A 34 -13.60 -15.84 6.80
CA PHE A 34 -13.97 -15.74 8.22
C PHE A 34 -14.08 -14.28 8.65
N SER A 35 -13.14 -13.43 8.22
CA SER A 35 -13.17 -11.99 8.49
C SER A 35 -14.41 -11.32 7.88
N LEU A 36 -14.76 -11.68 6.64
CA LEU A 36 -15.99 -11.18 6.00
C LEU A 36 -17.25 -11.68 6.73
N ALA A 37 -17.27 -12.94 7.16
CA ALA A 37 -18.41 -13.50 7.89
C ALA A 37 -18.62 -12.83 9.25
N VAL A 38 -17.53 -12.45 9.93
CA VAL A 38 -17.57 -11.80 11.26
C VAL A 38 -17.93 -10.31 11.15
N HIS A 39 -17.32 -9.60 10.22
CA HIS A 39 -17.41 -8.13 10.14
C HIS A 39 -18.45 -7.62 9.14
N GLY A 40 -18.84 -8.46 8.17
CA GLY A 40 -19.72 -8.06 7.07
C GLY A 40 -19.01 -7.20 6.00
N THR A 41 -19.61 -7.15 4.83
CA THR A 41 -19.07 -6.39 3.67
C THR A 41 -19.14 -4.88 3.87
N ASP A 42 -20.13 -4.38 4.62
CA ASP A 42 -20.30 -2.94 4.84
C ASP A 42 -19.17 -2.36 5.67
N LYS A 43 -18.64 -3.11 6.65
CA LYS A 43 -17.50 -2.67 7.43
C LYS A 43 -16.22 -2.60 6.57
N TYR A 44 -16.06 -3.55 5.65
CA TYR A 44 -14.96 -3.52 4.68
C TYR A 44 -15.09 -2.32 3.73
N ARG A 45 -16.30 -2.07 3.21
CA ARG A 45 -16.57 -0.90 2.37
C ARG A 45 -16.23 0.39 3.10
N ALA A 46 -16.74 0.58 4.31
CA ALA A 46 -16.49 1.76 5.12
C ALA A 46 -14.98 1.98 5.39
N ALA A 47 -14.23 0.89 5.68
CA ALA A 47 -12.78 0.97 5.87
C ALA A 47 -12.05 1.42 4.59
N VAL A 48 -12.41 0.88 3.42
CA VAL A 48 -11.85 1.29 2.13
C VAL A 48 -12.20 2.74 1.82
N GLU A 49 -13.47 3.14 1.94
CA GLU A 49 -13.89 4.52 1.70
C GLU A 49 -13.18 5.51 2.62
N HIS A 50 -12.92 5.12 3.86
CA HIS A 50 -12.16 5.95 4.80
C HIS A 50 -10.69 6.11 4.36
N THR A 51 -10.01 5.05 3.90
CA THR A 51 -8.65 5.19 3.37
C THR A 51 -8.58 6.09 2.14
N LEU A 52 -9.61 6.07 1.29
CA LEU A 52 -9.73 6.99 0.16
C LEU A 52 -9.94 8.44 0.60
N SER A 53 -10.70 8.65 1.69
CA SER A 53 -10.87 10.00 2.28
C SER A 53 -9.56 10.52 2.84
N ILE A 54 -8.81 9.71 3.62
CA ILE A 54 -7.49 10.07 4.14
C ILE A 54 -6.55 10.52 3.00
N ALA A 55 -6.52 9.78 1.88
CA ALA A 55 -5.68 10.13 0.75
C ALA A 55 -6.06 11.51 0.16
N ARG A 56 -7.34 11.81 0.05
CA ARG A 56 -7.83 13.13 -0.44
C ARG A 56 -7.51 14.25 0.52
N ASP A 57 -7.70 14.03 1.82
CA ASP A 57 -7.40 15.03 2.86
C ASP A 57 -5.91 15.37 2.90
N VAL A 58 -5.05 14.34 2.81
CA VAL A 58 -3.59 14.54 2.77
C VAL A 58 -3.16 15.20 1.46
N ALA A 59 -3.78 14.86 0.32
CA ALA A 59 -3.50 15.54 -0.95
C ALA A 59 -3.82 17.03 -0.88
N ALA A 60 -4.98 17.41 -0.35
CA ALA A 60 -5.37 18.81 -0.14
C ALA A 60 -4.40 19.55 0.81
N GLY A 61 -3.96 18.87 1.88
CA GLY A 61 -2.96 19.41 2.79
C GLY A 61 -1.60 19.65 2.13
N ILE A 62 -1.15 18.73 1.28
CA ILE A 62 0.10 18.88 0.50
C ILE A 62 0.01 20.10 -0.43
N GLU A 63 -1.12 20.31 -1.11
CA GLU A 63 -1.33 21.45 -2.00
C GLU A 63 -1.30 22.79 -1.26
N ALA A 64 -1.68 22.81 0.02
CA ALA A 64 -1.60 23.99 0.87
C ALA A 64 -0.19 24.29 1.39
N MET A 65 0.77 23.36 1.26
CA MET A 65 2.15 23.52 1.73
C MET A 65 3.07 24.04 0.63
N PRO A 66 3.63 25.27 0.72
CA PRO A 66 4.42 25.87 -0.37
C PRO A 66 5.69 25.08 -0.74
N HIS A 67 6.26 24.36 0.22
CA HIS A 67 7.48 23.58 0.04
C HIS A 67 7.23 22.20 -0.58
N LEU A 68 5.97 21.77 -0.71
CA LEU A 68 5.57 20.52 -1.32
C LEU A 68 4.92 20.74 -2.70
N GLU A 69 4.80 19.67 -3.44
CA GLU A 69 4.12 19.63 -4.73
C GLU A 69 3.41 18.28 -4.87
N LEU A 70 2.09 18.31 -5.01
CA LEU A 70 1.34 17.11 -5.37
C LEU A 70 1.59 16.77 -6.84
N VAL A 71 2.11 15.56 -7.12
CA VAL A 71 2.44 15.13 -8.50
C VAL A 71 1.20 14.71 -9.28
N LYS A 72 0.25 14.08 -8.58
CA LYS A 72 -1.01 13.61 -9.15
C LYS A 72 -2.05 13.50 -8.03
N HIS A 73 -3.29 13.93 -8.32
CA HIS A 73 -4.41 13.66 -7.42
C HIS A 73 -4.64 12.17 -7.26
N PRO A 74 -4.89 11.68 -6.03
CA PRO A 74 -5.11 10.26 -5.77
C PRO A 74 -6.43 9.79 -6.41
N GLU A 75 -6.37 8.75 -7.21
CA GLU A 75 -7.54 8.03 -7.72
C GLU A 75 -8.02 6.96 -6.72
N LEU A 76 -7.05 6.39 -5.99
CA LEU A 76 -7.27 5.45 -4.90
C LEU A 76 -6.57 5.97 -3.62
N SER A 77 -6.11 5.08 -2.77
CA SER A 77 -5.46 5.42 -1.49
C SER A 77 -3.95 5.66 -1.60
N VAL A 78 -3.42 5.91 -2.80
CA VAL A 78 -1.99 6.19 -3.04
C VAL A 78 -1.82 7.57 -3.62
N LEU A 79 -0.88 8.35 -3.08
CA LEU A 79 -0.51 9.65 -3.60
C LEU A 79 1.00 9.76 -3.82
N LEU A 80 1.37 10.62 -4.76
CA LEU A 80 2.75 10.96 -5.10
C LEU A 80 2.96 12.45 -4.90
N PHE A 81 4.05 12.82 -4.24
CA PHE A 81 4.39 14.22 -4.01
C PHE A 81 5.90 14.43 -4.05
N ARG A 82 6.33 15.69 -4.12
CA ARG A 82 7.72 16.12 -4.10
C ARG A 82 7.94 17.17 -3.02
N ARG A 83 9.15 17.18 -2.48
CA ARG A 83 9.70 18.31 -1.73
C ARG A 83 10.49 19.18 -2.70
N ARG A 84 10.06 20.43 -2.90
CA ARG A 84 10.72 21.38 -3.80
C ARG A 84 12.16 21.63 -3.36
N GLY A 85 13.10 21.60 -4.30
CA GLY A 85 14.51 21.85 -4.04
C GLY A 85 15.33 20.66 -3.53
N TRP A 86 14.71 19.51 -3.31
CA TRP A 86 15.43 18.30 -2.92
C TRP A 86 15.97 17.52 -4.11
N ASN A 87 17.16 16.96 -3.93
CA ASN A 87 17.75 15.96 -4.81
C ASN A 87 17.48 14.53 -4.30
N THR A 88 17.87 13.52 -5.04
CA THR A 88 17.63 12.10 -4.70
C THR A 88 18.23 11.70 -3.35
N ALA A 89 19.39 12.23 -2.98
CA ALA A 89 20.04 11.93 -1.72
C ALA A 89 19.25 12.50 -0.52
N ASP A 90 18.67 13.70 -0.66
CA ASP A 90 17.83 14.31 0.37
C ASP A 90 16.58 13.47 0.64
N TYR A 91 15.92 12.97 -0.42
CA TYR A 91 14.77 12.06 -0.28
C TYR A 91 15.14 10.77 0.45
N GLN A 92 16.29 10.19 0.16
CA GLN A 92 16.75 8.95 0.80
C GLN A 92 17.08 9.18 2.27
N ALA A 93 17.80 10.26 2.58
CA ALA A 93 18.18 10.61 3.95
C ALA A 93 16.94 10.87 4.83
N TRP A 94 15.99 11.67 4.34
CA TRP A 94 14.74 11.94 5.05
C TRP A 94 13.91 10.68 5.25
N SER A 95 13.72 9.88 4.21
CA SER A 95 12.95 8.64 4.28
C SER A 95 13.53 7.65 5.30
N GLN A 96 14.86 7.54 5.33
CA GLN A 96 15.55 6.68 6.29
C GLN A 96 15.40 7.21 7.73
N ALA A 97 15.57 8.50 7.94
CA ALA A 97 15.41 9.12 9.26
C ALA A 97 13.98 8.94 9.78
N ALA A 98 12.97 9.24 8.96
CA ALA A 98 11.56 9.11 9.31
C ALA A 98 11.13 7.66 9.59
N ALA A 99 11.74 6.68 8.90
CA ALA A 99 11.51 5.27 9.18
C ALA A 99 12.16 4.81 10.48
N LEU A 100 13.36 5.31 10.80
CA LEU A 100 14.09 4.96 12.02
C LEU A 100 13.46 5.55 13.28
N ASP A 101 12.94 6.77 13.22
CA ASP A 101 12.26 7.41 14.34
C ASP A 101 10.79 6.95 14.49
N GLY A 102 10.29 6.18 13.51
CA GLY A 102 8.93 5.64 13.52
C GLY A 102 7.84 6.65 13.18
N SER A 103 8.17 7.82 12.68
CA SER A 103 7.20 8.88 12.35
C SER A 103 6.35 8.52 11.15
N ILE A 104 6.98 8.07 10.05
CA ILE A 104 6.29 7.64 8.83
C ILE A 104 7.15 6.71 7.98
N LEU A 105 6.52 5.74 7.33
CA LEU A 105 7.16 4.97 6.26
C LEU A 105 6.78 5.56 4.90
N CYS A 106 7.68 6.36 4.33
CA CYS A 106 7.48 7.01 3.05
C CYS A 106 8.71 6.82 2.16
N VAL A 107 8.61 5.93 1.19
CA VAL A 107 9.76 5.47 0.39
C VAL A 107 9.85 6.27 -0.91
N PRO A 108 11.05 6.80 -1.26
CA PRO A 108 11.30 7.40 -2.57
C PRO A 108 11.08 6.40 -3.70
N THR A 109 10.51 6.87 -4.79
CA THR A 109 10.33 6.09 -6.01
C THR A 109 10.57 6.99 -7.23
N THR A 110 10.59 6.40 -8.43
CA THR A 110 10.74 7.14 -9.67
C THR A 110 9.41 7.24 -10.40
N TRP A 111 9.00 8.45 -10.75
CA TRP A 111 7.84 8.73 -11.59
C TRP A 111 8.26 9.62 -12.76
N ARG A 112 8.05 9.14 -14.00
CA ARG A 112 8.43 9.86 -15.23
C ARG A 112 9.88 10.38 -15.22
N GLY A 113 10.80 9.53 -14.72
CA GLY A 113 12.23 9.86 -14.65
C GLY A 113 12.64 10.78 -13.50
N GLN A 114 11.72 11.17 -12.61
CA GLN A 114 11.99 12.05 -11.48
C GLN A 114 11.76 11.34 -10.15
N THR A 115 12.59 11.65 -9.15
CA THR A 115 12.40 11.15 -7.80
C THR A 115 11.18 11.80 -7.15
N VAL A 116 10.31 10.98 -6.58
CA VAL A 116 9.10 11.38 -5.86
C VAL A 116 8.97 10.57 -4.58
N LEU A 117 8.20 11.06 -3.63
CA LEU A 117 7.76 10.31 -2.45
C LEU A 117 6.38 9.70 -2.71
N ARG A 118 6.16 8.51 -2.16
CA ARG A 118 4.90 7.79 -2.28
C ARG A 118 4.33 7.46 -0.89
N LEU A 119 3.10 7.85 -0.66
CA LEU A 119 2.28 7.42 0.47
C LEU A 119 1.18 6.49 0.00
N ALA A 120 0.95 5.42 0.76
CA ALA A 120 -0.14 4.47 0.53
C ALA A 120 -0.91 4.27 1.83
N PHE A 121 -2.17 4.64 1.85
CA PHE A 121 -3.04 4.53 3.02
C PHE A 121 -3.80 3.20 2.96
N THR A 122 -3.36 2.24 3.75
CA THR A 122 -3.96 0.90 3.84
C THR A 122 -4.59 0.63 5.19
N ASN A 123 -4.23 1.43 6.20
CA ASN A 123 -4.81 1.34 7.54
C ASN A 123 -5.91 2.40 7.68
N PRO A 124 -7.18 2.01 7.92
CA PRO A 124 -8.27 2.96 8.13
C PRO A 124 -8.15 3.79 9.42
N ASP A 125 -7.32 3.36 10.37
CA ASP A 125 -7.09 4.12 11.61
C ASP A 125 -6.01 5.20 11.46
N THR A 126 -5.50 5.44 10.24
CA THR A 126 -4.53 6.49 9.96
C THR A 126 -5.17 7.87 10.14
N GLU A 127 -4.58 8.71 10.97
CA GLU A 127 -4.98 10.10 11.16
C GLU A 127 -4.29 11.00 10.12
N SER A 128 -5.05 11.58 9.19
CA SER A 128 -4.52 12.49 8.15
C SER A 128 -3.70 13.65 8.75
N ARG A 129 -4.13 14.18 9.89
CA ARG A 129 -3.43 15.28 10.59
C ARG A 129 -2.00 14.88 10.97
N ARG A 130 -1.80 13.70 11.57
CA ARG A 130 -0.43 13.24 11.93
C ARG A 130 0.47 13.13 10.71
N VAL A 131 -0.07 12.64 9.61
CA VAL A 131 0.68 12.59 8.34
C VAL A 131 1.07 13.99 7.90
N LEU A 132 0.14 14.95 7.92
CA LEU A 132 0.40 16.33 7.53
C LEU A 132 1.40 17.03 8.45
N ASP A 133 1.37 16.77 9.75
CA ASP A 133 2.35 17.33 10.70
C ASP A 133 3.78 16.87 10.38
N VAL A 134 3.96 15.58 10.00
CA VAL A 134 5.26 15.04 9.56
C VAL A 134 5.72 15.67 8.25
N LEU A 135 4.79 15.88 7.29
CA LEU A 135 5.11 16.48 6.00
C LEU A 135 5.43 17.98 6.13
N ASP A 136 4.76 18.70 7.01
CA ASP A 136 5.05 20.12 7.28
C ASP A 136 6.45 20.31 7.88
N ALA A 137 6.94 19.34 8.65
CA ALA A 137 8.30 19.33 9.21
C ALA A 137 9.41 19.13 8.14
N MET A 138 9.09 18.83 6.89
CA MET A 138 10.04 18.75 5.75
C MET A 138 10.54 20.12 5.26
N ARG A 139 10.35 21.18 6.02
CA ARG A 139 10.75 22.57 5.67
C ARG A 139 12.24 22.71 5.43
#